data_87e1ff65c45d4a8f88ef59da5fb66898
#
_entry.id   87e1ff65c45d4a8f88ef59da5fb66898
#
_cell.length_a   1.000
_cell.length_b   1.000
_cell.length_c   1.000
_cell.angle_alpha   90.00
_cell.angle_beta   90.00
_cell.angle_gamma   90.00
#
_symmetry.space_group_name_H-M   'P 1'
#
loop_
_entity.id
_entity.type
_entity.pdbx_description
1 polymer ?
#
loop_
_entity_poly.entity_id
_entity_poly.type
_entity_poly.pdbx_seq_one_letter_code
_entity_poly.pdbx_strand_id
1 'polypeptide(L)'
;MVNGGIKMAEALGMIETRSFPAVIEAADAMVKAAKVELVSYEKTGGGYVTAIIRGDVAAVKAACDAGRAGATRVGEIVSVHIIARPHHNVDAVMPLGRGDEGKAAMKPKSK
;
A
#
# COMPACT_ATOMS: atom_id res chain seq x y z
N MET A 1 9.37 19.22 12.50
CA MET A 1 9.16 18.96 12.62
C MET A 1 9.21 18.75 13.02
N VAL A 2 9.22 18.48 13.19
CA VAL A 2 9.03 18.14 13.52
C VAL A 2 9.22 17.85 13.81
N ASN A 3 9.29 17.97 13.89
CA ASN A 3 9.48 17.55 14.18
C ASN A 3 9.86 17.01 14.36
N GLY A 4 10.15 17.63 13.99
CA GLY A 4 11.14 16.68 14.23
C GLY A 4 10.85 15.67 15.27
N GLY A 5 10.49 16.07 16.33
CA GLY A 5 10.23 15.12 17.37
C GLY A 5 9.02 14.28 17.15
N ILE A 6 8.09 14.79 16.40
CA ILE A 6 6.89 14.06 16.18
C ILE A 6 6.95 13.37 14.84
N LYS A 7 6.76 12.10 14.87
CA LYS A 7 6.80 11.32 13.66
C LYS A 7 5.41 10.85 13.32
N MET A 8 4.97 11.13 12.13
CA MET A 8 3.72 10.59 11.66
C MET A 8 3.94 9.13 11.33
N ALA A 9 2.96 8.32 11.62
CA ALA A 9 3.02 6.94 11.21
C ALA A 9 2.94 6.89 9.70
N GLU A 10 3.76 6.07 9.13
CA GLU A 10 3.75 5.83 7.71
C GLU A 10 2.87 4.63 7.43
N ALA A 11 2.22 4.62 6.30
CA ALA A 11 1.37 3.51 5.94
C ALA A 11 1.61 3.10 4.50
N LEU A 12 1.33 1.86 4.22
CA LEU A 12 1.23 1.36 2.87
C LEU A 12 -0.24 1.09 2.59
N GLY A 13 -0.68 1.44 1.40
CA GLY A 13 -2.01 1.10 0.95
C GLY A 13 -1.90 0.22 -0.27
N MET A 14 -2.80 -0.74 -0.38
CA MET A 14 -2.77 -1.67 -1.50
C MET A 14 -4.16 -1.91 -1.99
N ILE A 15 -4.33 -1.83 -3.30
CA ILE A 15 -5.60 -2.17 -3.92
C ILE A 15 -5.34 -3.27 -4.93
N GLU A 16 -5.97 -4.40 -4.74
CA GLU A 16 -5.84 -5.52 -5.64
C GLU A 16 -7.06 -5.62 -6.51
N THR A 17 -6.85 -5.78 -7.81
CA THR A 17 -7.92 -5.83 -8.78
C THR A 17 -7.75 -7.05 -9.67
N ARG A 18 -8.76 -7.30 -10.47
CA ARG A 18 -8.70 -8.42 -11.41
C ARG A 18 -8.17 -8.04 -12.77
N SER A 19 -7.89 -6.78 -13.01
CA SER A 19 -7.44 -6.38 -14.33
C SER A 19 -6.49 -5.21 -14.24
N PHE A 20 -5.64 -5.13 -15.25
CA PHE A 20 -4.70 -4.03 -15.30
C PHE A 20 -5.38 -2.68 -15.50
N PRO A 21 -6.40 -2.57 -16.37
CA PRO A 21 -7.08 -1.28 -16.47
C PRO A 21 -7.66 -0.81 -15.13
N ALA A 22 -8.20 -1.71 -14.34
CA ALA A 22 -8.76 -1.31 -13.05
C ALA A 22 -7.67 -0.85 -12.09
N VAL A 23 -6.53 -1.52 -12.08
CA VAL A 23 -5.48 -1.11 -11.16
C VAL A 23 -4.85 0.22 -11.56
N ILE A 24 -4.77 0.50 -12.86
CA ILE A 24 -4.26 1.79 -13.31
C ILE A 24 -5.21 2.89 -12.88
N GLU A 25 -6.51 2.66 -13.02
CA GLU A 25 -7.49 3.64 -12.58
C GLU A 25 -7.42 3.85 -11.08
N ALA A 26 -7.23 2.77 -10.33
CA ALA A 26 -7.09 2.88 -8.88
C ALA A 26 -5.88 3.74 -8.53
N ALA A 27 -4.76 3.46 -9.16
CA ALA A 27 -3.53 4.21 -8.86
C ALA A 27 -3.71 5.69 -9.20
N ASP A 28 -4.29 5.97 -10.34
CA ASP A 28 -4.50 7.35 -10.75
C ASP A 28 -5.39 8.09 -9.74
N ALA A 29 -6.49 7.46 -9.35
CA ALA A 29 -7.39 8.08 -8.39
C ALA A 29 -6.71 8.28 -7.05
N MET A 30 -5.89 7.33 -6.63
CA MET A 30 -5.22 7.44 -5.35
C MET A 30 -4.24 8.61 -5.30
N VAL A 31 -3.39 8.73 -6.33
CA VAL A 31 -2.38 9.78 -6.29
C VAL A 31 -2.98 11.16 -6.52
N LYS A 32 -4.17 11.22 -7.12
CA LYS A 32 -4.84 12.50 -7.29
C LYS A 32 -5.58 12.93 -6.03
N ALA A 33 -6.01 11.98 -5.22
CA ALA A 33 -6.87 12.30 -4.09
C ALA A 33 -6.12 12.74 -2.86
N ALA A 34 -4.88 12.30 -2.70
CA ALA A 34 -4.14 12.58 -1.47
C ALA A 34 -2.66 12.56 -1.76
N LYS A 35 -1.89 13.06 -0.81
CA LYS A 35 -0.46 13.15 -0.99
C LYS A 35 0.16 11.80 -0.65
N VAL A 36 0.17 10.93 -1.61
CA VAL A 36 0.75 9.60 -1.47
C VAL A 36 1.63 9.34 -2.68
N GLU A 37 2.49 8.37 -2.53
CA GLU A 37 3.45 8.01 -3.55
C GLU A 37 3.13 6.61 -4.05
N LEU A 38 3.09 6.44 -5.36
CA LEU A 38 2.91 5.11 -5.92
C LEU A 38 4.24 4.38 -5.82
N VAL A 39 4.24 3.25 -5.14
CA VAL A 39 5.45 2.47 -4.95
C VAL A 39 5.65 1.52 -6.11
N SER A 40 4.64 0.77 -6.46
CA SER A 40 4.78 -0.21 -7.52
C SER A 40 3.44 -0.81 -7.88
N TYR A 41 3.44 -1.49 -9.02
CA TYR A 41 2.37 -2.40 -9.37
C TYR A 41 2.93 -3.80 -9.23
N GLU A 42 2.16 -4.69 -8.63
CA GLU A 42 2.61 -6.05 -8.44
C GLU A 42 1.61 -7.00 -9.05
N LYS A 43 2.11 -7.97 -9.81
CA LYS A 43 1.25 -9.02 -10.31
C LYS A 43 1.29 -10.17 -9.32
N THR A 44 0.12 -10.57 -8.89
CA THR A 44 0.02 -11.74 -8.05
C THR A 44 -0.55 -12.86 -8.90
N GLY A 45 -0.60 -14.04 -8.41
CA GLY A 45 -1.07 -15.15 -9.22
C GLY A 45 -2.52 -14.98 -9.62
N GLY A 46 -2.94 -15.68 -10.65
CA GLY A 46 -4.34 -15.70 -11.05
C GLY A 46 -4.80 -14.50 -11.83
N GLY A 47 -3.89 -13.71 -12.35
CA GLY A 47 -4.28 -12.56 -13.16
C GLY A 47 -4.60 -11.32 -12.35
N TYR A 48 -4.36 -11.36 -11.06
CA TYR A 48 -4.63 -10.19 -10.22
C TYR A 48 -3.46 -9.24 -10.27
N VAL A 49 -3.77 -7.96 -10.09
CA VAL A 49 -2.77 -6.91 -10.11
C VAL A 49 -3.03 -5.98 -8.95
N THR A 50 -1.98 -5.60 -8.24
CA THR A 50 -2.08 -4.76 -7.06
C THR A 50 -1.31 -3.47 -7.28
N ALA A 51 -1.90 -2.35 -6.89
CA ALA A 51 -1.20 -1.07 -6.82
C ALA A 51 -0.86 -0.80 -5.37
N ILE A 52 0.37 -0.38 -5.13
CA ILE A 52 0.87 -0.13 -3.78
C ILE A 52 1.28 1.32 -3.66
N ILE A 53 0.76 2.00 -2.65
CA ILE A 53 1.09 3.39 -2.38
C ILE A 53 1.62 3.51 -0.95
N ARG A 54 2.25 4.63 -0.67
CA ARG A 54 2.67 4.91 0.69
C ARG A 54 2.52 6.40 0.99
N GLY A 55 2.41 6.69 2.27
CA GLY A 55 2.27 8.05 2.75
C GLY A 55 1.82 8.05 4.20
N ASP A 56 1.41 9.20 4.70
CA ASP A 56 0.85 9.26 6.04
C ASP A 56 -0.42 8.43 6.11
N VAL A 57 -0.72 7.92 7.29
CA VAL A 57 -1.87 7.04 7.46
C VAL A 57 -3.14 7.69 6.94
N ALA A 58 -3.38 8.95 7.32
CA ALA A 58 -4.61 9.61 6.88
C ALA A 58 -4.66 9.78 5.37
N ALA A 59 -3.53 10.12 4.78
CA ALA A 59 -3.47 10.29 3.34
C ALA A 59 -3.71 8.96 2.63
N VAL A 60 -3.13 7.88 3.16
CA VAL A 60 -3.30 6.57 2.54
C VAL A 60 -4.76 6.12 2.63
N LYS A 61 -5.42 6.39 3.77
CA LYS A 61 -6.82 6.04 3.89
C LYS A 61 -7.67 6.79 2.87
N ALA A 62 -7.44 8.08 2.75
CA ALA A 62 -8.19 8.89 1.79
C ALA A 62 -7.92 8.41 0.37
N ALA A 63 -6.66 8.11 0.07
CA ALA A 63 -6.29 7.66 -1.26
C ALA A 63 -6.96 6.32 -1.58
N CYS A 64 -6.95 5.39 -0.63
CA CYS A 64 -7.55 4.10 -0.88
C CYS A 64 -9.06 4.19 -1.09
N ASP A 65 -9.73 5.08 -0.37
CA ASP A 65 -11.15 5.28 -0.61
C ASP A 65 -11.40 5.77 -2.03
N ALA A 66 -10.60 6.74 -2.47
CA ALA A 66 -10.75 7.27 -3.82
C ALA A 66 -10.41 6.21 -4.86
N GLY A 67 -9.38 5.43 -4.61
CA GLY A 67 -8.98 4.39 -5.54
C GLY A 67 -10.03 3.32 -5.69
N ARG A 68 -10.64 2.94 -4.58
CA ARG A 68 -11.71 1.97 -4.62
C ARG A 68 -12.87 2.49 -5.47
N ALA A 69 -13.26 3.72 -5.23
CA ALA A 69 -14.37 4.30 -5.98
C ALA A 69 -14.06 4.39 -7.47
N GLY A 70 -12.83 4.82 -7.79
CA GLY A 70 -12.47 4.97 -9.18
C GLY A 70 -12.37 3.65 -9.91
N ALA A 71 -11.70 2.69 -9.29
CA ALA A 71 -11.47 1.42 -9.96
C ALA A 71 -12.75 0.60 -10.11
N THR A 72 -13.69 0.77 -9.20
CA THR A 72 -14.92 0.01 -9.26
C THR A 72 -15.67 0.28 -10.56
N ARG A 73 -15.50 1.45 -11.12
CA ARG A 73 -16.18 1.77 -12.38
C ARG A 73 -15.55 1.07 -13.57
N VAL A 74 -14.35 0.58 -13.43
CA VAL A 74 -13.62 0.00 -14.55
C VAL A 74 -13.56 -1.51 -14.45
N GLY A 75 -13.46 -2.03 -13.25
CA GLY A 75 -13.34 -3.46 -13.06
C GLY A 75 -13.61 -3.84 -11.63
N GLU A 76 -13.27 -5.07 -11.32
CA GLU A 76 -13.58 -5.62 -10.02
C GLU A 76 -12.42 -5.46 -9.06
N ILE A 77 -12.72 -4.97 -7.86
CA ILE A 77 -11.73 -4.87 -6.80
C ILE A 77 -11.82 -6.12 -5.95
N VAL A 78 -10.67 -6.73 -5.74
CA VAL A 78 -10.59 -7.95 -4.95
C VAL A 78 -10.40 -7.62 -3.48
N SER A 79 -9.51 -6.68 -3.18
CA SER A 79 -9.25 -6.34 -1.78
C SER A 79 -8.57 -4.99 -1.69
N VAL A 80 -8.70 -4.39 -0.51
CA VAL A 80 -8.02 -3.15 -0.18
C VAL A 80 -7.44 -3.33 1.20
N HIS A 81 -6.14 -3.08 1.34
CA HIS A 81 -5.45 -3.24 2.61
C HIS A 81 -4.67 -1.98 2.95
N ILE A 82 -4.63 -1.65 4.22
CA ILE A 82 -3.83 -0.55 4.70
C ILE A 82 -3.01 -1.07 5.86
N ILE A 83 -1.70 -0.90 5.76
CA ILE A 83 -0.78 -1.34 6.80
C ILE A 83 -0.08 -0.13 7.35
N ALA A 84 -0.37 0.22 8.59
CA ALA A 84 0.30 1.32 9.24
C ALA A 84 1.57 0.82 9.90
N ARG A 85 2.63 1.59 9.81
CA ARG A 85 3.91 1.21 10.35
C ARG A 85 4.48 2.32 11.20
N PRO A 86 5.10 1.97 12.31
CA PRO A 86 5.78 2.99 13.11
C PRO A 86 6.91 3.58 12.29
N HIS A 87 7.03 4.89 12.33
CA HIS A 87 7.98 5.58 11.48
C HIS A 87 9.41 5.14 11.72
N HIS A 88 9.81 5.12 12.99
CA HIS A 88 11.22 5.03 13.28
C HIS A 88 11.77 3.61 13.31
N ASN A 89 10.93 2.60 13.25
CA ASN A 89 11.47 1.25 13.25
C ASN A 89 10.86 0.39 12.19
N VAL A 90 10.41 1.01 11.13
CA VAL A 90 9.71 0.30 10.09
C VAL A 90 10.60 -0.76 9.45
N ASP A 91 11.85 -0.44 9.22
CA ASP A 91 12.71 -1.40 8.55
C ASP A 91 13.11 -2.53 9.46
N ALA A 92 13.23 -2.26 10.72
CA ALA A 92 13.62 -3.30 11.65
C ALA A 92 12.49 -4.26 11.91
N VAL A 93 11.27 -3.74 11.95
CA VAL A 93 10.14 -4.56 12.33
C VAL A 93 9.44 -5.17 11.15
N MET A 94 9.36 -4.43 10.07
CA MET A 94 8.56 -4.85 8.93
C MET A 94 9.36 -4.67 7.66
N PRO A 95 10.23 -5.61 7.35
CA PRO A 95 11.05 -5.49 6.16
C PRO A 95 10.25 -5.80 4.92
N LEU A 96 9.36 -4.92 4.60
CA LEU A 96 8.44 -5.12 3.51
C LEU A 96 9.16 -5.05 2.18
N GLY A 97 8.71 -5.83 1.26
CA GLY A 97 9.26 -5.80 -0.08
C GLY A 97 10.53 -6.58 -0.25
N ARG A 98 10.95 -7.24 0.79
CA ARG A 98 12.18 -7.99 0.70
C ARG A 98 12.01 -9.47 0.54
N GLY A 99 10.85 -9.89 0.22
CA GLY A 99 10.65 -11.28 -0.06
C GLY A 99 11.18 -12.19 1.02
N ASP A 100 12.13 -12.99 0.69
CA ASP A 100 12.63 -13.96 1.64
C ASP A 100 13.23 -13.34 2.87
N GLU A 101 13.87 -12.22 2.70
CA GLU A 101 14.44 -11.57 3.84
C GLU A 101 13.37 -11.15 4.81
N GLY A 102 12.30 -10.66 4.30
CA GLY A 102 11.22 -10.28 5.15
C GLY A 102 10.63 -11.46 5.87
N LYS A 103 10.49 -12.54 5.16
CA LYS A 103 9.95 -13.72 5.77
C LYS A 103 10.84 -14.27 6.85
N ALA A 104 12.11 -14.27 6.59
CA ALA A 104 13.04 -14.77 7.59
C ALA A 104 13.00 -13.92 8.84
N ALA A 105 12.93 -12.63 8.67
CA ALA A 105 12.91 -11.75 9.82
C ALA A 105 11.63 -11.87 10.61
N MET A 106 10.56 -12.15 9.95
CA MET A 106 9.29 -12.19 10.63
C MET A 106 9.00 -13.51 11.32
N LYS A 107 9.72 -14.51 10.92
CA LYS A 107 9.50 -15.73 11.62
C LYS A 107 10.03 -15.67 12.95
N PRO A 108 9.63 -16.01 13.66
CA PRO A 108 10.37 -15.82 14.80
C PRO A 108 10.96 -17.07 15.30
N LYS A 109 11.22 -16.79 14.70
CA LYS A 109 11.51 -17.39 14.68
C LYS A 109 11.07 -18.34 14.89
N SER A 110 10.81 -18.82 14.67
CA SER A 110 10.35 -19.49 14.48
C SER A 110 10.12 -19.93 14.24
N LYS A 111 10.18 -20.08 14.28
CA LYS A 111 9.82 -20.28 13.86
C LYS A 111 9.43 -20.38 13.73
#